data_b8d82e1575b1183af559cf8d4badb63b
#
_entry.id   b8d82e1575b1183af559cf8d4badb63b
#
_cell.length_a   1.000
_cell.length_b   1.000
_cell.length_c   1.000
_cell.angle_alpha   90.00
_cell.angle_beta   90.00
_cell.angle_gamma   90.00
#
_symmetry.space_group_name_H-M   'P 1'
#
loop_
_entity.id
_entity.type
_entity.pdbx_description
1 polymer ?
#
loop_
_entity_poly.entity_id
_entity_poly.type
_entity_poly.pdbx_seq_one_letter_code
_entity_poly.pdbx_strand_id
1 'polypeptide(L)'
;LEIYSGHLQITYYLLIIVIIYGIFQIVETIKTGNYSHFLKAAGILIAGAILAVLTYSTNLWATYDYGKDTMRGEPELTKNANVKSSGLDKDYITHWSYGVGESWSLIIPNVKGGASGVLGDVDAIEKADDAYRSAISQQTNAYWGDQPGVSGPVYVGIIVAFLFILGMFLVKGRLKWTLFTITIISIFLAWGKNWMPFTDFFIDYIPGYNKFRAVSMT
;
A
#
# COMPACT_ATOMS: atom_id res chain seq x y z
N LEU A 1 -14.81 2.36 12.83
CA LEU A 1 -13.69 1.60 13.43
C LEU A 1 -12.37 1.92 12.71
N GLU A 2 -12.31 1.86 11.38
CA GLU A 2 -11.08 2.07 10.61
C GLU A 2 -10.44 3.46 10.87
N ILE A 3 -11.22 4.54 10.76
CA ILE A 3 -10.72 5.90 11.05
C ILE A 3 -10.21 6.02 12.49
N TYR A 4 -10.84 5.33 13.43
CA TYR A 4 -10.45 5.33 14.84
C TYR A 4 -9.15 4.57 15.12
N SER A 5 -8.71 3.68 14.23
CA SER A 5 -7.41 2.99 14.33
C SER A 5 -6.21 3.96 14.28
N GLY A 6 -6.45 5.19 13.84
CA GLY A 6 -5.44 6.25 13.78
C GLY A 6 -4.44 6.12 12.62
N HIS A 7 -4.62 5.16 11.71
CA HIS A 7 -3.72 4.95 10.59
C HIS A 7 -4.30 5.52 9.28
N LEU A 8 -4.22 6.85 9.13
CA LEU A 8 -4.84 7.58 8.01
C LEU A 8 -4.40 7.09 6.62
N GLN A 9 -3.19 6.57 6.47
CA GLN A 9 -2.70 6.02 5.20
C GLN A 9 -3.50 4.79 4.77
N ILE A 10 -3.78 3.86 5.69
CA ILE A 10 -4.60 2.67 5.39
C ILE A 10 -6.04 3.08 5.05
N THR A 11 -6.59 4.02 5.82
CA THR A 11 -7.92 4.59 5.53
C THR A 11 -7.98 5.23 4.14
N TYR A 12 -6.91 5.92 3.73
CA TYR A 12 -6.81 6.52 2.40
C TYR A 12 -6.76 5.47 1.28
N TYR A 13 -6.00 4.39 1.46
CA TYR A 13 -5.99 3.29 0.49
C TYR A 13 -7.33 2.57 0.42
N LEU A 14 -8.01 2.39 1.55
CA LEU A 14 -9.39 1.89 1.57
C LEU A 14 -10.33 2.79 0.75
N LEU A 15 -10.17 4.11 0.84
CA LEU A 15 -10.95 5.06 0.03
C LEU A 15 -10.70 4.84 -1.48
N ILE A 16 -9.45 4.64 -1.90
CA ILE A 16 -9.11 4.32 -3.29
C ILE A 16 -9.83 3.02 -3.74
N ILE A 17 -9.80 1.98 -2.92
CA ILE A 17 -10.50 0.72 -3.19
C ILE A 17 -12.01 0.95 -3.37
N VAL A 18 -12.62 1.73 -2.47
CA VAL A 18 -14.06 2.07 -2.54
C VAL A 18 -14.39 2.85 -3.81
N ILE A 19 -13.52 3.79 -4.22
CA ILE A 19 -13.70 4.55 -5.45
C ILE A 19 -13.64 3.61 -6.67
N ILE A 20 -12.63 2.75 -6.75
CA ILE A 20 -12.50 1.77 -7.85
C ILE A 20 -13.74 0.88 -7.90
N TYR A 21 -14.15 0.32 -6.76
CA TYR A 21 -15.37 -0.48 -6.67
C TYR A 21 -16.61 0.30 -7.12
N GLY A 22 -16.73 1.56 -6.70
CA GLY A 22 -17.81 2.47 -7.09
C GLY A 22 -17.88 2.68 -8.59
N ILE A 23 -16.74 2.85 -9.27
CA ILE A 23 -16.67 2.98 -10.74
C ILE A 23 -17.24 1.72 -11.41
N PHE A 24 -16.85 0.53 -10.96
CA PHE A 24 -17.40 -0.72 -11.48
C PHE A 24 -18.92 -0.83 -11.24
N GLN A 25 -19.42 -0.38 -10.08
CA GLN A 25 -20.86 -0.35 -9.77
C GLN A 25 -21.61 0.65 -10.64
N ILE A 26 -21.05 1.81 -10.94
CA ILE A 26 -21.64 2.79 -11.87
C ILE A 26 -21.79 2.16 -13.25
N VAL A 27 -20.74 1.53 -13.77
CA VAL A 27 -20.80 0.83 -15.07
C VAL A 27 -21.87 -0.26 -15.09
N GLU A 28 -22.04 -0.99 -13.98
CA GLU A 28 -23.11 -1.99 -13.83
C GLU A 28 -24.48 -1.35 -13.86
N THR A 29 -24.64 -0.28 -13.07
CA THR A 29 -25.89 0.47 -12.97
C THR A 29 -26.35 1.01 -14.33
N ILE A 30 -25.42 1.57 -15.11
CA ILE A 30 -25.72 2.07 -16.47
C ILE A 30 -26.20 0.94 -17.37
N LYS A 31 -25.61 -0.26 -17.28
CA LYS A 31 -25.95 -1.42 -18.11
C LYS A 31 -27.28 -2.09 -17.70
N THR A 32 -27.59 -2.08 -16.40
CA THR A 32 -28.78 -2.74 -15.85
C THR A 32 -29.97 -1.81 -15.68
N GLY A 33 -29.75 -0.48 -15.71
CA GLY A 33 -30.76 0.53 -15.45
C GLY A 33 -31.21 0.64 -13.98
N ASN A 34 -30.54 -0.04 -13.05
CA ASN A 34 -30.95 -0.10 -11.64
C ASN A 34 -30.41 1.06 -10.79
N TYR A 35 -30.70 2.29 -11.22
CA TYR A 35 -30.22 3.52 -10.57
C TYR A 35 -30.72 3.66 -9.13
N SER A 36 -31.96 3.25 -8.84
CA SER A 36 -32.56 3.39 -7.50
C SER A 36 -31.78 2.61 -6.45
N HIS A 37 -31.37 1.37 -6.76
CA HIS A 37 -30.57 0.55 -5.85
C HIS A 37 -29.19 1.17 -5.61
N PHE A 38 -28.52 1.60 -6.68
CA PHE A 38 -27.20 2.24 -6.59
C PHE A 38 -27.24 3.51 -5.73
N LEU A 39 -28.20 4.41 -5.98
CA LEU A 39 -28.33 5.66 -5.23
C LEU A 39 -28.62 5.42 -3.74
N LYS A 40 -29.45 4.43 -3.41
CA LYS A 40 -29.71 4.07 -2.01
C LYS A 40 -28.43 3.53 -1.33
N ALA A 41 -27.73 2.62 -1.99
CA ALA A 41 -26.48 2.06 -1.45
C ALA A 41 -25.39 3.14 -1.28
N ALA A 42 -25.20 4.00 -2.27
CA ALA A 42 -24.29 5.13 -2.21
C ALA A 42 -24.66 6.12 -1.09
N GLY A 43 -25.94 6.44 -0.96
CA GLY A 43 -26.45 7.32 0.11
C GLY A 43 -26.16 6.76 1.51
N ILE A 44 -26.40 5.47 1.73
CA ILE A 44 -26.08 4.81 3.01
C ILE A 44 -24.57 4.82 3.28
N LEU A 45 -23.75 4.53 2.26
CA LEU A 45 -22.31 4.55 2.40
C LEU A 45 -21.79 5.96 2.75
N ILE A 46 -22.27 6.98 2.05
CA ILE A 46 -21.89 8.39 2.31
C ILE A 46 -22.34 8.81 3.72
N ALA A 47 -23.56 8.50 4.12
CA ALA A 47 -24.05 8.81 5.46
C ALA A 47 -23.19 8.13 6.54
N GLY A 48 -22.84 6.85 6.35
CA GLY A 48 -21.93 6.12 7.24
C GLY A 48 -20.54 6.72 7.30
N ALA A 49 -19.98 7.16 6.16
CA ALA A 49 -18.69 7.82 6.09
C ALA A 49 -18.70 9.19 6.82
N ILE A 50 -19.76 10.00 6.63
CA ILE A 50 -19.94 11.27 7.35
C ILE A 50 -19.99 11.03 8.86
N LEU A 51 -20.78 10.08 9.33
CA LEU A 51 -20.86 9.73 10.74
C LEU A 51 -19.51 9.29 11.30
N ALA A 52 -18.76 8.46 10.55
CA ALA A 52 -17.43 8.02 10.95
C ALA A 52 -16.44 9.19 11.06
N VAL A 53 -16.44 10.12 10.11
CA VAL A 53 -15.61 11.34 10.16
C VAL A 53 -16.01 12.24 11.35
N LEU A 54 -17.31 12.42 11.59
CA LEU A 54 -17.81 13.26 12.69
C LEU A 54 -17.37 12.73 14.06
N THR A 55 -17.42 11.42 14.27
CA THR A 55 -17.00 10.81 15.53
C THR A 55 -15.50 10.95 15.82
N TYR A 56 -14.67 11.18 14.81
CA TYR A 56 -13.23 11.33 14.94
C TYR A 56 -12.71 12.70 14.48
N SER A 57 -13.61 13.65 14.31
CA SER A 57 -13.35 14.97 13.72
C SER A 57 -12.27 15.78 14.46
N THR A 58 -12.25 15.74 15.78
CA THR A 58 -11.25 16.46 16.59
C THR A 58 -9.83 16.00 16.28
N ASN A 59 -9.62 14.68 16.24
CA ASN A 59 -8.29 14.11 15.92
C ASN A 59 -7.91 14.36 14.47
N LEU A 60 -8.86 14.26 13.54
CA LEU A 60 -8.61 14.56 12.12
C LEU A 60 -8.25 16.03 11.93
N TRP A 61 -8.96 16.94 12.60
CA TRP A 61 -8.67 18.36 12.54
C TRP A 61 -7.29 18.67 13.12
N ALA A 62 -6.98 18.17 14.31
CA ALA A 62 -5.67 18.35 14.94
C ALA A 62 -4.54 17.79 14.07
N THR A 63 -4.72 16.60 13.47
CA THR A 63 -3.73 16.00 12.56
C THR A 63 -3.57 16.81 11.29
N TYR A 64 -4.66 17.35 10.74
CA TYR A 64 -4.61 18.20 9.54
C TYR A 64 -3.89 19.52 9.82
N ASP A 65 -4.21 20.17 10.95
CA ASP A 65 -3.62 21.45 11.33
C ASP A 65 -2.13 21.30 11.62
N TYR A 66 -1.77 20.33 12.47
CA TYR A 66 -0.37 19.99 12.72
C TYR A 66 0.39 19.56 11.46
N GLY A 67 -0.29 18.89 10.54
CA GLY A 67 0.31 18.43 9.28
C GLY A 67 0.83 19.54 8.38
N LYS A 68 0.29 20.77 8.50
CA LYS A 68 0.73 21.95 7.75
C LYS A 68 2.14 22.41 8.17
N ASP A 69 2.48 22.23 9.44
CA ASP A 69 3.74 22.66 10.05
C ASP A 69 4.80 21.53 10.03
N THR A 70 4.52 20.46 9.30
CA THR A 70 5.45 19.32 9.13
C THR A 70 5.98 19.26 7.70
N MET A 71 6.91 18.34 7.45
CA MET A 71 7.42 18.03 6.09
C MET A 71 6.31 17.67 5.07
N ARG A 72 5.05 17.49 5.50
CA ARG A 72 3.89 17.27 4.62
C ARG A 72 3.22 18.56 4.17
N GLY A 73 3.57 19.69 4.81
CA GLY A 73 3.14 21.03 4.44
C GLY A 73 3.98 21.64 3.30
N GLU A 74 3.85 22.95 3.13
CA GLU A 74 4.70 23.69 2.22
C GLU A 74 6.09 23.92 2.86
N PRO A 75 7.21 23.69 2.13
CA PRO A 75 8.53 23.90 2.69
C PRO A 75 8.81 25.40 2.89
N GLU A 76 9.03 25.82 4.12
CA GLU A 76 9.34 27.21 4.46
C GLU A 76 10.74 27.66 4.01
N LEU A 77 11.68 26.72 3.88
CA LEU A 77 13.10 27.02 3.64
C LEU A 77 13.50 26.98 2.16
N THR A 78 12.71 26.35 1.30
CA THR A 78 13.00 26.26 -0.14
C THR A 78 12.28 27.36 -0.91
N LYS A 79 12.87 28.57 -0.92
CA LYS A 79 12.45 29.66 -1.83
C LYS A 79 12.83 29.43 -3.29
N ASN A 80 13.13 28.23 -3.72
CA ASN A 80 13.33 27.92 -5.12
C ASN A 80 11.97 27.83 -5.80
N ALA A 81 11.63 28.90 -6.53
CA ALA A 81 10.36 29.14 -7.20
C ALA A 81 9.90 28.04 -8.20
N ASN A 82 10.70 27.01 -8.40
CA ASN A 82 10.43 25.91 -9.32
C ASN A 82 9.94 24.61 -8.68
N VAL A 83 9.89 24.52 -7.35
CA VAL A 83 9.39 23.32 -6.62
C VAL A 83 8.13 23.70 -5.84
N LYS A 84 7.03 23.86 -6.55
CA LYS A 84 5.69 24.00 -5.95
C LYS A 84 5.09 22.62 -5.62
N SER A 85 5.75 21.80 -4.84
CA SER A 85 5.14 20.57 -4.35
C SER A 85 4.83 20.72 -2.86
N SER A 86 3.58 21.04 -2.54
CA SER A 86 3.09 20.80 -1.19
C SER A 86 2.98 19.29 -1.00
N GLY A 87 3.89 18.67 -0.27
CA GLY A 87 3.91 17.24 -0.03
C GLY A 87 5.30 16.71 0.27
N LEU A 88 5.39 15.41 0.48
CA LEU A 88 6.65 14.72 0.72
C LEU A 88 7.47 14.66 -0.58
N ASP A 89 8.79 14.60 -0.41
CA ASP A 89 9.71 14.33 -1.51
C ASP A 89 9.44 12.95 -2.14
N LYS A 90 9.59 12.84 -3.48
CA LYS A 90 9.31 11.61 -4.22
C LYS A 90 10.20 10.44 -3.78
N ASP A 91 11.47 10.71 -3.50
CA ASP A 91 12.39 9.68 -3.02
C ASP A 91 11.98 9.19 -1.62
N TYR A 92 11.49 10.10 -0.77
CA TYR A 92 10.99 9.73 0.54
C TYR A 92 9.68 8.95 0.48
N ILE A 93 8.74 9.30 -0.41
CA ILE A 93 7.49 8.56 -0.64
C ILE A 93 7.80 7.13 -1.06
N THR A 94 8.76 6.95 -1.97
CA THR A 94 9.06 5.68 -2.62
C THR A 94 10.19 4.90 -1.97
N HIS A 95 10.72 5.38 -0.83
CA HIS A 95 11.87 4.75 -0.15
C HIS A 95 11.60 3.28 0.22
N TRP A 96 10.38 2.94 0.64
CA TRP A 96 9.94 1.57 0.97
C TRP A 96 9.16 0.93 -0.19
N SER A 97 9.71 0.96 -1.38
CA SER A 97 9.11 0.29 -2.54
C SER A 97 9.47 -1.17 -2.57
N TYR A 98 8.52 -2.01 -3.00
CA TYR A 98 8.84 -3.40 -3.34
C TYR A 98 9.70 -3.48 -4.60
N GLY A 99 10.72 -4.31 -4.59
CA GLY A 99 11.34 -4.78 -5.82
C GLY A 99 10.31 -5.58 -6.65
N VAL A 100 10.38 -5.47 -7.97
CA VAL A 100 9.46 -6.24 -8.84
C VAL A 100 9.53 -7.74 -8.53
N GLY A 101 10.75 -8.26 -8.31
CA GLY A 101 10.97 -9.65 -7.90
C GLY A 101 10.49 -10.00 -6.50
N GLU A 102 10.30 -9.01 -5.63
CA GLU A 102 9.76 -9.22 -4.28
C GLU A 102 8.28 -9.55 -4.27
N SER A 103 7.54 -9.21 -5.34
CA SER A 103 6.14 -9.59 -5.50
C SER A 103 5.92 -11.10 -5.43
N TRP A 104 6.93 -11.90 -5.76
CA TRP A 104 6.89 -13.35 -5.58
C TRP A 104 6.79 -13.78 -4.12
N SER A 105 7.23 -12.94 -3.18
CA SER A 105 7.08 -13.24 -1.74
C SER A 105 5.63 -13.31 -1.29
N LEU A 106 4.71 -12.70 -2.02
CA LEU A 106 3.27 -12.86 -1.76
C LEU A 106 2.82 -14.32 -1.90
N ILE A 107 3.47 -15.10 -2.75
CA ILE A 107 3.09 -16.49 -3.09
C ILE A 107 4.11 -17.49 -2.52
N ILE A 108 5.40 -17.15 -2.55
CA ILE A 108 6.49 -18.02 -2.10
C ILE A 108 7.19 -17.34 -0.92
N PRO A 109 7.12 -17.91 0.28
CA PRO A 109 7.74 -17.30 1.45
C PRO A 109 9.26 -17.21 1.28
N ASN A 110 9.86 -16.14 1.78
CA ASN A 110 11.30 -15.93 1.84
C ASN A 110 12.04 -15.92 0.48
N VAL A 111 11.36 -15.60 -0.63
CA VAL A 111 11.99 -15.50 -1.96
C VAL A 111 13.16 -14.51 -1.97
N LYS A 112 13.07 -13.45 -1.18
CA LYS A 112 14.13 -12.45 -1.00
C LYS A 112 14.79 -12.53 0.38
N GLY A 113 14.88 -13.73 0.90
CA GLY A 113 15.40 -13.97 2.24
C GLY A 113 14.38 -13.81 3.34
N GLY A 114 14.82 -13.87 4.60
CA GLY A 114 14.00 -13.73 5.78
C GLY A 114 13.87 -12.28 6.25
N ALA A 115 13.52 -12.11 7.53
CA ALA A 115 13.48 -10.80 8.16
C ALA A 115 14.90 -10.18 8.25
N SER A 116 14.96 -8.85 8.18
CA SER A 116 16.19 -8.13 8.50
C SER A 116 16.56 -8.37 9.96
N GLY A 117 17.66 -9.06 10.20
CA GLY A 117 18.13 -9.42 11.52
C GLY A 117 19.43 -10.19 11.45
N VAL A 118 20.02 -10.42 12.60
CA VAL A 118 21.23 -11.24 12.74
C VAL A 118 20.88 -12.68 12.34
N LEU A 119 21.69 -13.30 11.49
CA LEU A 119 21.49 -14.70 11.09
C LEU A 119 21.57 -15.67 12.28
N GLY A 120 22.22 -15.24 13.36
CA GLY A 120 22.18 -15.88 14.69
C GLY A 120 22.32 -17.40 14.64
N ASP A 121 21.35 -18.05 15.25
CA ASP A 121 21.38 -19.51 15.49
C ASP A 121 20.63 -20.30 14.41
N VAL A 122 20.87 -20.01 13.14
CA VAL A 122 20.31 -20.84 12.05
C VAL A 122 21.15 -22.10 11.87
N ASP A 123 20.54 -23.29 11.89
CA ASP A 123 21.19 -24.60 11.70
C ASP A 123 22.17 -24.65 10.51
N ALA A 124 21.92 -23.81 9.50
CA ALA A 124 22.80 -23.69 8.35
C ALA A 124 24.20 -23.13 8.70
N ILE A 125 24.29 -22.30 9.76
CA ILE A 125 25.56 -21.72 10.22
C ILE A 125 26.46 -22.79 10.87
N GLU A 126 25.88 -23.80 11.51
CA GLU A 126 26.62 -24.92 12.08
C GLU A 126 27.39 -25.71 11.01
N LYS A 127 26.90 -25.68 9.75
CA LYS A 127 27.54 -26.33 8.60
C LYS A 127 28.64 -25.51 7.96
N ALA A 128 28.78 -24.24 8.36
CA ALA A 128 29.86 -23.38 7.86
C ALA A 128 31.19 -23.75 8.52
N ASP A 129 32.29 -23.49 7.81
CA ASP A 129 33.66 -23.60 8.33
C ASP A 129 33.78 -22.73 9.60
N ASP A 130 34.39 -23.27 10.66
CA ASP A 130 34.56 -22.62 11.96
C ASP A 130 35.25 -21.23 11.85
N ALA A 131 36.14 -21.05 10.87
CA ALA A 131 36.83 -19.79 10.60
C ALA A 131 35.86 -18.65 10.19
N TYR A 132 34.73 -18.98 9.58
CA TYR A 132 33.77 -17.98 9.06
C TYR A 132 32.49 -17.93 9.86
N ARG A 133 32.21 -18.90 10.75
CA ARG A 133 30.97 -19.06 11.49
C ARG A 133 30.61 -17.81 12.30
N SER A 134 31.58 -17.22 13.01
CA SER A 134 31.35 -16.03 13.81
C SER A 134 31.03 -14.79 12.95
N ALA A 135 31.70 -14.66 11.80
CA ALA A 135 31.46 -13.54 10.88
C ALA A 135 30.10 -13.66 10.21
N ILE A 136 29.68 -14.87 9.82
CA ILE A 136 28.38 -15.13 9.19
C ILE A 136 27.23 -14.95 10.20
N SER A 137 27.41 -15.43 11.45
CA SER A 137 26.39 -15.29 12.50
C SER A 137 26.11 -13.83 12.89
N GLN A 138 27.09 -12.97 12.74
CA GLN A 138 26.97 -11.53 13.01
C GLN A 138 26.46 -10.72 11.82
N GLN A 139 26.33 -11.31 10.66
CA GLN A 139 25.72 -10.63 9.52
C GLN A 139 24.24 -10.32 9.79
N THR A 140 23.91 -9.04 9.60
CA THR A 140 22.59 -8.48 9.92
C THR A 140 21.61 -8.45 8.75
N ASN A 141 21.86 -9.18 7.65
CA ASN A 141 21.03 -9.07 6.46
C ASN A 141 20.63 -10.45 5.94
N ALA A 142 19.61 -11.05 6.58
CA ALA A 142 18.90 -12.19 6.03
C ALA A 142 17.93 -11.79 4.89
N TYR A 143 17.66 -10.50 4.74
CA TYR A 143 16.81 -9.93 3.71
C TYR A 143 17.66 -9.22 2.64
N TRP A 144 17.42 -9.55 1.39
CA TRP A 144 18.07 -8.97 0.20
C TRP A 144 17.08 -8.38 -0.81
N GLY A 145 15.97 -7.87 -0.31
CA GLY A 145 15.05 -7.07 -1.10
C GLY A 145 15.40 -5.61 -1.13
N ASP A 146 14.58 -4.82 -1.81
CA ASP A 146 14.81 -3.40 -2.05
C ASP A 146 14.37 -2.49 -0.90
N GLN A 147 13.65 -3.04 0.10
CA GLN A 147 13.13 -2.26 1.21
C GLN A 147 14.15 -2.12 2.32
N PRO A 148 14.47 -0.89 2.76
CA PRO A 148 15.45 -0.68 3.83
C PRO A 148 14.83 -0.99 5.21
N GLY A 149 15.57 -1.73 6.04
CA GLY A 149 15.28 -1.88 7.47
C GLY A 149 13.94 -2.52 7.84
N VAL A 150 13.41 -3.40 6.99
CA VAL A 150 12.12 -4.08 7.21
C VAL A 150 12.26 -5.60 7.13
N SER A 151 11.20 -6.30 7.52
CA SER A 151 11.14 -7.77 7.49
C SER A 151 10.89 -8.38 6.11
N GLY A 152 10.86 -7.54 5.06
CA GLY A 152 10.52 -7.98 3.72
C GLY A 152 9.01 -8.03 3.45
N PRO A 153 8.61 -8.38 2.22
CA PRO A 153 7.22 -8.43 1.81
C PRO A 153 6.41 -9.49 2.54
N VAL A 154 5.12 -9.22 2.70
CA VAL A 154 4.20 -10.10 3.40
C VAL A 154 3.88 -11.32 2.54
N TYR A 155 3.92 -12.51 3.13
CA TYR A 155 3.42 -13.74 2.52
C TYR A 155 1.90 -13.84 2.71
N VAL A 156 1.15 -13.80 1.61
CA VAL A 156 -0.32 -13.89 1.61
C VAL A 156 -0.81 -15.34 1.81
N GLY A 157 -0.02 -16.30 1.41
CA GLY A 157 -0.34 -17.71 1.46
C GLY A 157 -0.64 -18.31 0.09
N ILE A 158 -0.02 -19.45 -0.22
CA ILE A 158 -0.21 -20.14 -1.51
C ILE A 158 -1.67 -20.57 -1.71
N ILE A 159 -2.37 -20.95 -0.64
CA ILE A 159 -3.78 -21.35 -0.70
C ILE A 159 -4.65 -20.17 -1.12
N VAL A 160 -4.39 -18.97 -0.55
CA VAL A 160 -5.13 -17.74 -0.90
C VAL A 160 -4.86 -17.38 -2.36
N ALA A 161 -3.62 -17.42 -2.79
CA ALA A 161 -3.24 -17.16 -4.19
C ALA A 161 -3.89 -18.17 -5.15
N PHE A 162 -3.89 -19.46 -4.80
CA PHE A 162 -4.57 -20.48 -5.57
C PHE A 162 -6.07 -20.24 -5.66
N LEU A 163 -6.73 -19.94 -4.55
CA LEU A 163 -8.17 -19.65 -4.52
C LEU A 163 -8.51 -18.37 -5.30
N PHE A 164 -7.63 -17.36 -5.25
CA PHE A 164 -7.79 -16.15 -6.06
C PHE A 164 -7.76 -16.48 -7.56
N ILE A 165 -6.76 -17.23 -8.01
CA ILE A 165 -6.64 -17.66 -9.40
C ILE A 165 -7.84 -18.54 -9.81
N LEU A 166 -8.18 -19.53 -9.00
CA LEU A 166 -9.34 -20.38 -9.24
C LEU A 166 -10.64 -19.58 -9.33
N GLY A 167 -10.80 -18.60 -8.46
CA GLY A 167 -11.93 -17.67 -8.46
C GLY A 167 -12.05 -16.90 -9.78
N MET A 168 -10.94 -16.53 -10.41
CA MET A 168 -10.96 -15.87 -11.71
C MET A 168 -11.58 -16.71 -12.82
N PHE A 169 -11.51 -18.05 -12.72
CA PHE A 169 -12.13 -18.97 -13.68
C PHE A 169 -13.57 -19.31 -13.28
N LEU A 170 -13.83 -19.57 -12.01
CA LEU A 170 -15.12 -20.10 -11.55
C LEU A 170 -16.16 -19.02 -11.28
N VAL A 171 -15.77 -17.88 -10.73
CA VAL A 171 -16.71 -16.82 -10.35
C VAL A 171 -17.21 -16.10 -11.60
N LYS A 172 -18.52 -16.02 -11.75
CA LYS A 172 -19.18 -15.24 -12.82
C LYS A 172 -19.46 -13.81 -12.32
N GLY A 173 -19.53 -12.88 -13.28
CA GLY A 173 -19.87 -11.49 -12.97
C GLY A 173 -18.67 -10.56 -12.88
N ARG A 174 -18.94 -9.31 -12.48
CA ARG A 174 -17.94 -8.22 -12.50
C ARG A 174 -17.08 -8.15 -11.25
N LEU A 175 -17.59 -8.64 -10.13
CA LEU A 175 -16.86 -8.58 -8.85
C LEU A 175 -15.44 -9.13 -9.00
N LYS A 176 -15.27 -10.24 -9.70
CA LYS A 176 -13.93 -10.80 -9.93
C LYS A 176 -12.99 -9.82 -10.65
N TRP A 177 -13.50 -9.11 -11.66
CA TRP A 177 -12.70 -8.13 -12.41
C TRP A 177 -12.37 -6.90 -11.57
N THR A 178 -13.30 -6.47 -10.71
CA THR A 178 -13.04 -5.41 -9.74
C THR A 178 -11.92 -5.80 -8.79
N LEU A 179 -12.02 -6.98 -8.18
CA LEU A 179 -10.99 -7.49 -7.26
C LEU A 179 -9.64 -7.68 -7.97
N PHE A 180 -9.65 -8.22 -9.17
CA PHE A 180 -8.44 -8.37 -10.00
C PHE A 180 -7.79 -7.01 -10.26
N THR A 181 -8.57 -6.01 -10.69
CA THR A 181 -8.06 -4.66 -10.96
C THR A 181 -7.46 -4.03 -9.71
N ILE A 182 -8.15 -4.13 -8.55
CA ILE A 182 -7.65 -3.63 -7.28
C ILE A 182 -6.32 -4.30 -6.93
N THR A 183 -6.23 -5.62 -7.02
CA THR A 183 -5.01 -6.38 -6.72
C THR A 183 -3.83 -5.94 -7.61
N ILE A 184 -4.06 -5.79 -8.91
CA ILE A 184 -3.01 -5.38 -9.86
C ILE A 184 -2.57 -3.94 -9.59
N ILE A 185 -3.50 -3.02 -9.36
CA ILE A 185 -3.17 -1.62 -9.02
C ILE A 185 -2.37 -1.56 -7.72
N SER A 186 -2.76 -2.32 -6.69
CA SER A 186 -2.05 -2.36 -5.41
C SER A 186 -0.61 -2.86 -5.58
N ILE A 187 -0.40 -3.94 -6.34
CA ILE A 187 0.95 -4.45 -6.63
C ILE A 187 1.78 -3.41 -7.39
N PHE A 188 1.21 -2.76 -8.40
CA PHE A 188 1.92 -1.74 -9.18
C PHE A 188 2.28 -0.51 -8.35
N LEU A 189 1.39 -0.07 -7.48
CA LEU A 189 1.69 1.01 -6.54
C LEU A 189 2.77 0.61 -5.53
N ALA A 190 2.76 -0.64 -5.06
CA ALA A 190 3.77 -1.12 -4.14
C ALA A 190 5.18 -1.15 -4.76
N TRP A 191 5.31 -1.27 -6.09
CA TRP A 191 6.61 -1.19 -6.78
C TRP A 191 7.23 0.21 -6.70
N GLY A 192 6.46 1.26 -6.50
CA GLY A 192 6.92 2.63 -6.27
C GLY A 192 8.06 3.07 -7.19
N LYS A 193 9.29 3.23 -6.64
CA LYS A 193 10.49 3.64 -7.40
C LYS A 193 10.84 2.69 -8.57
N ASN A 194 10.45 1.43 -8.48
CA ASN A 194 10.76 0.43 -9.50
C ASN A 194 9.82 0.53 -10.71
N TRP A 195 8.77 1.37 -10.63
CA TRP A 195 7.93 1.74 -11.76
C TRP A 195 7.41 3.18 -11.64
N MET A 196 8.35 4.12 -11.67
CA MET A 196 8.07 5.55 -11.48
C MET A 196 6.99 6.14 -12.39
N PRO A 197 6.89 5.82 -13.71
CA PRO A 197 5.84 6.42 -14.54
C PRO A 197 4.43 6.19 -14.02
N PHE A 198 4.16 5.02 -13.43
CA PHE A 198 2.88 4.72 -12.82
C PHE A 198 2.73 5.41 -11.45
N THR A 199 3.77 5.41 -10.65
CA THR A 199 3.79 6.03 -9.33
C THR A 199 3.68 7.55 -9.40
N ASP A 200 4.37 8.18 -10.36
CA ASP A 200 4.30 9.63 -10.60
C ASP A 200 2.88 10.07 -10.96
N PHE A 201 2.15 9.29 -11.75
CA PHE A 201 0.75 9.58 -12.04
C PHE A 201 -0.08 9.71 -10.74
N PHE A 202 0.13 8.81 -9.78
CA PHE A 202 -0.58 8.88 -8.50
C PHE A 202 -0.10 10.04 -7.63
N ILE A 203 1.21 10.29 -7.57
CA ILE A 203 1.79 11.39 -6.78
C ILE A 203 1.30 12.74 -7.30
N ASP A 204 1.27 12.92 -8.61
CA ASP A 204 1.03 14.21 -9.24
C ASP A 204 -0.48 14.49 -9.44
N TYR A 205 -1.30 13.46 -9.68
CA TYR A 205 -2.72 13.64 -10.05
C TYR A 205 -3.73 13.16 -9.00
N ILE A 206 -3.34 12.23 -8.11
CA ILE A 206 -4.29 11.74 -7.11
C ILE A 206 -4.17 12.57 -5.82
N PRO A 207 -5.21 13.36 -5.46
CA PRO A 207 -5.15 14.27 -4.32
C PRO A 207 -4.80 13.55 -3.02
N GLY A 208 -3.78 14.04 -2.32
CA GLY A 208 -3.36 13.50 -1.02
C GLY A 208 -2.45 12.28 -1.08
N TYR A 209 -2.19 11.67 -2.24
CA TYR A 209 -1.27 10.55 -2.35
C TYR A 209 0.16 10.94 -1.93
N ASN A 210 0.58 12.15 -2.27
CA ASN A 210 1.87 12.73 -1.91
C ASN A 210 2.06 13.09 -0.42
N LYS A 211 1.06 12.83 0.42
CA LYS A 211 1.14 13.07 1.86
C LYS A 211 1.56 11.82 2.65
N PHE A 212 1.63 10.68 2.01
CA PHE A 212 1.95 9.40 2.61
C PHE A 212 3.27 8.85 2.10
N ARG A 213 3.96 8.09 2.94
CA ARG A 213 5.19 7.37 2.61
C ARG A 213 4.91 5.86 2.58
N ALA A 214 5.93 5.08 2.17
CA ALA A 214 5.84 3.62 2.17
C ALA A 214 4.72 3.10 1.25
N VAL A 215 4.91 3.30 -0.05
CA VAL A 215 4.01 2.82 -1.11
C VAL A 215 3.73 1.31 -1.02
N SER A 216 4.63 0.54 -0.39
CA SER A 216 4.45 -0.89 -0.15
C SER A 216 3.29 -1.24 0.79
N MET A 217 2.69 -0.25 1.46
CA MET A 217 1.49 -0.46 2.30
C MET A 217 0.18 -0.52 1.50
N THR A 218 0.23 -0.32 0.18
CA THR A 218 -0.94 -0.46 -0.69
C THR A 218 -1.36 -1.91 -0.86
#